data_46b582c2923993b5415bf52af7d66b42
#
_entry.id   46b582c2923993b5415bf52af7d66b42
#
_cell.length_a   1.000
_cell.length_b   1.000
_cell.length_c   1.000
_cell.angle_alpha   90.00
_cell.angle_beta   90.00
_cell.angle_gamma   90.00
#
_symmetry.space_group_name_H-M   'P 1'
#
loop_
_entity.id
_entity.type
_entity.pdbx_description
1 polymer ?
#
loop_
_entity_poly.entity_id
_entity_poly.type
_entity_poly.pdbx_seq_one_letter_code
_entity_poly.pdbx_strand_id
1 'polypeptide(L)'
;DKVQIKNIPNLSDVFTLLKLIKTLGSEYQLKNENNSSYKLIIQTKKIKNNIASYDLVRKMRASFWVLAPLILRYGEAKVSLPGGCAIGIRPINFYLSILEKMGAIIKIKDGYVQASIKNNLKPINYKLDFPSVGVTHFFLMISSLIEGESIIRNAAMEPEIISLAEMLNKMGAKIKGYGTSKIVIKGCSKLKGTDITIPSDRIEAGTFALAVTATGGKLKLKSINIKEIEALKNVLQNTDVEIKSLENSIEIIKKNKIIHPTDIETKPYPGFPTDLQAQFMALMAYSNGKSKIKETIFENRFMHVQELVRLGAKIKLNSDTAIVNGVKKLYGAPLMATDLRASASLIIGALRAEGTSTIRRVYHLDRGFDKIEQKLSSCGAIIERKRDNNE
;
A
#
# COMPACT_ATOMS: atom_id res chain seq x y z
N ASP A 1 27.18 4.62 -1.21
CA ASP A 1 26.96 5.77 -2.11
C ASP A 1 25.67 6.49 -1.71
N LYS A 2 25.42 7.69 -2.27
CA LYS A 2 24.18 8.45 -2.09
C LYS A 2 23.10 7.93 -3.02
N VAL A 3 21.86 7.87 -2.52
CA VAL A 3 20.66 7.58 -3.32
C VAL A 3 19.77 8.81 -3.29
N GLN A 4 19.26 9.20 -4.44
CA GLN A 4 18.30 10.29 -4.58
C GLN A 4 16.95 9.74 -4.99
N ILE A 5 15.92 10.11 -4.25
CA ILE A 5 14.54 9.66 -4.51
C ILE A 5 13.67 10.91 -4.67
N LYS A 6 12.97 11.01 -5.80
CA LYS A 6 12.06 12.11 -6.13
C LYS A 6 10.61 11.67 -5.95
N ASN A 7 9.71 12.63 -5.89
CA ASN A 7 8.28 12.41 -5.74
C ASN A 7 7.91 11.66 -4.44
N ILE A 8 8.60 11.94 -3.34
CA ILE A 8 8.27 11.37 -2.03
C ILE A 8 7.02 12.07 -1.49
N PRO A 9 5.93 11.35 -1.19
CA PRO A 9 4.72 11.96 -0.64
C PRO A 9 4.88 12.32 0.84
N ASN A 10 4.07 13.27 1.30
CA ASN A 10 4.03 13.71 2.69
C ASN A 10 3.15 12.76 3.54
N LEU A 11 3.63 11.55 3.79
CA LEU A 11 2.91 10.51 4.50
C LEU A 11 3.57 10.17 5.82
N SER A 12 2.78 9.91 6.86
CA SER A 12 3.29 9.56 8.19
C SER A 12 4.12 8.26 8.19
N ASP A 13 3.80 7.30 7.31
CA ASP A 13 4.57 6.06 7.14
C ASP A 13 5.96 6.34 6.57
N VAL A 14 6.10 7.30 5.62
CA VAL A 14 7.41 7.73 5.09
C VAL A 14 8.28 8.30 6.21
N PHE A 15 7.73 9.22 7.01
CA PHE A 15 8.49 9.82 8.13
C PHE A 15 8.81 8.82 9.24
N THR A 16 7.94 7.84 9.46
CA THR A 16 8.21 6.75 10.41
C THR A 16 9.40 5.90 9.94
N LEU A 17 9.46 5.56 8.64
CA LEU A 17 10.60 4.84 8.07
C LEU A 17 11.88 5.67 8.15
N LEU A 18 11.83 6.95 7.79
CA LEU A 18 12.99 7.85 7.87
C LEU A 18 13.53 7.94 9.31
N LYS A 19 12.66 8.03 10.30
CA LYS A 19 13.07 7.99 11.73
C LYS A 19 13.75 6.66 12.06
N LEU A 20 13.17 5.53 11.65
CA LEU A 20 13.74 4.21 11.90
C LEU A 20 15.14 4.08 11.30
N ILE A 21 15.30 4.34 10.00
CA ILE A 21 16.59 4.17 9.33
C ILE A 21 17.66 5.16 9.84
N LYS A 22 17.24 6.33 10.35
CA LYS A 22 18.14 7.27 11.04
C LYS A 22 18.71 6.65 12.31
N THR A 23 17.91 5.95 13.13
CA THR A 23 18.40 5.25 14.33
C THR A 23 19.39 4.14 13.99
N LEU A 24 19.26 3.55 12.79
CA LEU A 24 20.16 2.52 12.28
C LEU A 24 21.47 3.07 11.69
N GLY A 25 21.58 4.40 11.54
CA GLY A 25 22.81 5.07 11.07
C GLY A 25 22.71 5.72 9.69
N SER A 26 21.50 5.79 9.10
CA SER A 26 21.30 6.54 7.85
C SER A 26 21.30 8.04 8.10
N GLU A 27 21.91 8.78 7.19
CA GLU A 27 21.84 10.23 7.11
C GLU A 27 20.99 10.61 5.90
N TYR A 28 20.11 11.58 6.06
CA TYR A 28 19.27 12.01 4.95
C TYR A 28 19.00 13.52 4.97
N GLN A 29 18.72 14.05 3.78
CA GLN A 29 18.20 15.40 3.57
C GLN A 29 16.88 15.30 2.80
N LEU A 30 15.88 15.98 3.30
CA LEU A 30 14.56 16.08 2.67
C LEU A 30 14.37 17.53 2.21
N LYS A 31 14.12 17.73 0.91
CA LYS A 31 13.87 19.03 0.31
C LYS A 31 12.51 19.06 -0.34
N ASN A 32 11.75 20.14 -0.20
CA ASN A 32 10.53 20.30 -0.97
C ASN A 32 10.85 20.29 -2.46
N GLU A 33 10.13 19.50 -3.23
CA GLU A 33 10.24 19.44 -4.70
C GLU A 33 9.12 20.30 -5.32
N ASN A 34 7.95 20.25 -4.70
CA ASN A 34 6.79 21.08 -5.01
C ASN A 34 5.85 21.11 -3.78
N ASN A 35 4.64 21.67 -3.90
CA ASN A 35 3.69 21.81 -2.79
C ASN A 35 3.19 20.45 -2.22
N SER A 36 3.44 19.33 -2.90
CA SER A 36 2.87 18.02 -2.55
C SER A 36 3.90 16.88 -2.47
N SER A 37 5.18 17.13 -2.77
CA SER A 37 6.20 16.07 -2.75
C SER A 37 7.56 16.58 -2.31
N TYR A 38 8.38 15.62 -1.84
CA TYR A 38 9.75 15.85 -1.42
C TYR A 38 10.75 15.11 -2.31
N LYS A 39 11.93 15.67 -2.40
CA LYS A 39 13.15 15.02 -2.86
C LYS A 39 13.96 14.58 -1.64
N LEU A 40 14.24 13.29 -1.56
CA LEU A 40 15.05 12.67 -0.51
C LEU A 40 16.46 12.38 -1.06
N ILE A 41 17.47 12.79 -0.34
CA ILE A 41 18.85 12.35 -0.56
C ILE A 41 19.26 11.58 0.68
N ILE A 42 19.62 10.30 0.52
CA ILE A 42 19.91 9.40 1.63
C ILE A 42 21.26 8.70 1.43
N GLN A 43 21.98 8.51 2.51
CA GLN A 43 23.22 7.73 2.55
C GLN A 43 23.36 7.01 3.90
N THR A 44 23.81 5.75 3.86
CA THR A 44 24.20 5.00 5.04
C THR A 44 25.65 4.54 4.86
N LYS A 45 26.59 5.29 5.39
CA LYS A 45 28.03 4.94 5.32
C LYS A 45 28.33 3.74 6.20
N LYS A 46 27.83 3.74 7.44
CA LYS A 46 28.03 2.70 8.44
C LYS A 46 26.72 2.45 9.20
N ILE A 47 26.39 1.20 9.46
CA ILE A 47 25.33 0.84 10.39
C ILE A 47 25.83 1.15 11.80
N LYS A 48 25.11 1.99 12.55
CA LYS A 48 25.44 2.40 13.92
C LYS A 48 24.73 1.54 14.96
N ASN A 49 23.58 0.95 14.60
CA ASN A 49 22.76 0.14 15.45
C ASN A 49 22.06 -0.94 14.60
N ASN A 50 22.00 -2.17 15.09
CA ASN A 50 21.35 -3.29 14.43
C ASN A 50 19.99 -3.65 15.05
N ILE A 51 19.46 -2.78 15.93
CA ILE A 51 18.19 -2.98 16.64
C ILE A 51 17.12 -2.06 16.07
N ALA A 52 16.07 -2.64 15.51
CA ALA A 52 14.84 -1.94 15.15
C ALA A 52 13.79 -2.11 16.25
N SER A 53 13.56 -1.04 17.04
CA SER A 53 12.77 -1.06 18.25
C SER A 53 11.28 -1.26 18.00
N TYR A 54 10.58 -1.84 18.98
CA TYR A 54 9.14 -2.05 18.98
C TYR A 54 8.36 -0.77 18.68
N ASP A 55 8.70 0.35 19.31
CA ASP A 55 7.97 1.63 19.18
C ASP A 55 7.94 2.19 17.74
N LEU A 56 8.95 1.88 16.94
CA LEU A 56 9.00 2.28 15.53
C LEU A 56 8.40 1.21 14.63
N VAL A 57 8.75 -0.08 14.85
CA VAL A 57 8.31 -1.18 13.99
C VAL A 57 6.80 -1.41 14.08
N ARG A 58 6.20 -1.27 15.25
CA ARG A 58 4.74 -1.45 15.44
C ARG A 58 3.88 -0.46 14.65
N LYS A 59 4.41 0.71 14.31
CA LYS A 59 3.66 1.78 13.62
C LYS A 59 3.45 1.49 12.13
N MET A 60 4.39 0.78 11.52
CA MET A 60 4.35 0.49 10.09
C MET A 60 4.96 -0.88 9.80
N ARG A 61 4.18 -1.76 9.17
CA ARG A 61 4.60 -3.14 8.91
C ARG A 61 5.86 -3.24 8.03
N ALA A 62 5.99 -2.36 7.02
CA ALA A 62 7.16 -2.31 6.14
C ALA A 62 8.47 -2.04 6.90
N SER A 63 8.41 -1.53 8.13
CA SER A 63 9.58 -1.39 9.01
C SER A 63 10.32 -2.71 9.24
N PHE A 64 9.62 -3.85 9.13
CA PHE A 64 10.24 -5.18 9.26
C PHE A 64 11.25 -5.49 8.15
N TRP A 65 11.13 -4.83 6.99
CA TRP A 65 12.04 -5.04 5.87
C TRP A 65 13.48 -4.61 6.14
N VAL A 66 13.73 -3.79 7.16
CA VAL A 66 15.10 -3.42 7.55
C VAL A 66 15.93 -4.62 7.98
N LEU A 67 15.29 -5.75 8.27
CA LEU A 67 15.95 -7.02 8.57
C LEU A 67 16.91 -7.44 7.44
N ALA A 68 16.49 -7.28 6.15
CA ALA A 68 17.34 -7.63 5.00
C ALA A 68 18.63 -6.81 4.91
N PRO A 69 18.59 -5.46 4.86
CA PRO A 69 19.83 -4.68 4.81
C PRO A 69 20.66 -4.74 6.09
N LEU A 70 20.06 -4.97 7.25
CA LEU A 70 20.82 -5.11 8.49
C LEU A 70 21.64 -6.40 8.50
N ILE A 71 21.04 -7.53 8.18
CA ILE A 71 21.76 -8.82 8.17
C ILE A 71 22.85 -8.85 7.10
N LEU A 72 22.60 -8.25 5.93
CA LEU A 72 23.57 -8.19 4.84
C LEU A 72 24.78 -7.25 5.13
N ARG A 73 24.55 -6.17 5.87
CA ARG A 73 25.57 -5.14 6.06
C ARG A 73 26.26 -5.15 7.42
N TYR A 74 25.59 -5.74 8.42
CA TYR A 74 26.09 -5.80 9.79
C TYR A 74 26.39 -7.25 10.24
N GLY A 75 25.82 -8.25 9.55
CA GLY A 75 25.94 -9.66 9.92
C GLY A 75 24.94 -10.11 10.99
N GLU A 76 24.34 -9.19 11.71
CA GLU A 76 23.36 -9.43 12.75
C GLU A 76 22.24 -8.39 12.70
N ALA A 77 21.03 -8.78 13.08
CA ALA A 77 19.87 -7.90 13.17
C ALA A 77 18.96 -8.34 14.33
N LYS A 78 18.44 -7.36 15.07
CA LYS A 78 17.40 -7.55 16.08
C LYS A 78 16.24 -6.64 15.72
N VAL A 79 15.18 -7.22 15.13
CA VAL A 79 14.02 -6.48 14.63
C VAL A 79 12.78 -6.90 15.40
N SER A 80 12.07 -5.95 15.98
CA SER A 80 10.81 -6.23 16.67
C SER A 80 9.83 -6.93 15.74
N LEU A 81 9.05 -7.85 16.28
CA LEU A 81 7.86 -8.34 15.59
C LEU A 81 6.97 -7.15 15.23
N PRO A 82 6.42 -7.10 14.01
CA PRO A 82 5.48 -6.05 13.65
C PRO A 82 4.23 -6.15 14.54
N GLY A 83 3.67 -5.02 14.90
CA GLY A 83 2.41 -4.97 15.64
C GLY A 83 1.29 -5.72 14.92
N GLY A 84 0.25 -6.09 15.64
CA GLY A 84 -0.94 -6.74 15.08
C GLY A 84 -1.56 -5.90 13.96
N CYS A 85 -2.12 -6.58 12.98
CA CYS A 85 -2.84 -5.94 11.87
C CYS A 85 -4.33 -6.20 12.01
N ALA A 86 -5.12 -5.14 12.05
CA ALA A 86 -6.58 -5.24 12.21
C ALA A 86 -7.27 -5.99 11.06
N ILE A 87 -6.69 -5.96 9.86
CA ILE A 87 -7.31 -6.54 8.65
C ILE A 87 -7.04 -8.04 8.43
N GLY A 88 -6.19 -8.68 9.27
CA GLY A 88 -5.94 -10.11 9.16
C GLY A 88 -4.54 -10.56 9.55
N ILE A 89 -4.34 -11.88 9.55
CA ILE A 89 -3.06 -12.50 9.86
C ILE A 89 -2.09 -12.23 8.71
N ARG A 90 -0.97 -11.62 9.03
CA ARG A 90 0.14 -11.39 8.10
C ARG A 90 1.40 -12.03 8.67
N PRO A 91 1.55 -13.35 8.54
CA PRO A 91 2.66 -14.07 9.14
C PRO A 91 3.99 -13.57 8.58
N ILE A 92 5.01 -13.53 9.43
CA ILE A 92 6.38 -13.21 9.02
C ILE A 92 7.16 -14.46 8.61
N ASN A 93 6.57 -15.62 8.69
CA ASN A 93 7.20 -16.92 8.47
C ASN A 93 7.91 -17.01 7.11
N PHE A 94 7.34 -16.43 6.06
CA PHE A 94 7.99 -16.43 4.74
C PHE A 94 9.32 -15.67 4.74
N TYR A 95 9.42 -14.55 5.45
CA TYR A 95 10.67 -13.81 5.57
C TYR A 95 11.74 -14.63 6.30
N LEU A 96 11.33 -15.28 7.39
CA LEU A 96 12.23 -16.10 8.21
C LEU A 96 12.67 -17.34 7.45
N SER A 97 11.74 -18.04 6.79
CA SER A 97 12.05 -19.22 5.96
C SER A 97 13.01 -18.89 4.81
N ILE A 98 12.89 -17.72 4.19
CA ILE A 98 13.83 -17.26 3.16
C ILE A 98 15.23 -17.11 3.77
N LEU A 99 15.34 -16.42 4.92
CA LEU A 99 16.63 -16.21 5.58
C LEU A 99 17.28 -17.52 6.03
N GLU A 100 16.51 -18.44 6.64
CA GLU A 100 16.99 -19.74 7.08
C GLU A 100 17.49 -20.59 5.90
N LYS A 101 16.73 -20.63 4.80
CA LYS A 101 17.15 -21.32 3.56
C LYS A 101 18.40 -20.71 2.94
N MET A 102 18.62 -19.40 3.10
CA MET A 102 19.84 -18.72 2.68
C MET A 102 21.02 -19.00 3.62
N GLY A 103 20.79 -19.58 4.81
CA GLY A 103 21.82 -19.96 5.78
C GLY A 103 21.94 -19.03 6.99
N ALA A 104 20.97 -18.14 7.23
CA ALA A 104 20.91 -17.34 8.44
C ALA A 104 20.43 -18.18 9.64
N ILE A 105 20.89 -17.83 10.82
CA ILE A 105 20.42 -18.39 12.09
C ILE A 105 19.37 -17.44 12.65
N ILE A 106 18.17 -17.96 12.88
CA ILE A 106 17.02 -17.17 13.35
C ILE A 106 16.61 -17.64 14.75
N LYS A 107 16.38 -16.68 15.63
CA LYS A 107 15.75 -16.89 16.96
C LYS A 107 14.67 -15.87 17.16
N ILE A 108 13.55 -16.29 17.74
CA ILE A 108 12.50 -15.36 18.21
C ILE A 108 12.59 -15.34 19.73
N LYS A 109 12.87 -14.16 20.29
CA LYS A 109 13.01 -13.98 21.73
C LYS A 109 12.55 -12.57 22.12
N ASP A 110 11.81 -12.47 23.23
CA ASP A 110 11.36 -11.21 23.84
C ASP A 110 10.60 -10.30 22.84
N GLY A 111 9.81 -10.89 21.91
CA GLY A 111 9.07 -10.14 20.89
C GLY A 111 9.93 -9.63 19.72
N TYR A 112 11.18 -10.13 19.59
CA TYR A 112 12.10 -9.76 18.50
C TYR A 112 12.51 -10.97 17.69
N VAL A 113 12.67 -10.76 16.40
CA VAL A 113 13.44 -11.63 15.51
C VAL A 113 14.90 -11.23 15.66
N GLN A 114 15.72 -12.17 16.07
CA GLN A 114 17.19 -12.08 16.14
C GLN A 114 17.73 -12.94 15.00
N ALA A 115 18.36 -12.31 14.02
CA ALA A 115 18.96 -12.98 12.86
C ALA A 115 20.47 -12.76 12.86
N SER A 116 21.23 -13.79 12.58
CA SER A 116 22.69 -13.70 12.44
C SER A 116 23.20 -14.61 11.32
N ILE A 117 24.38 -14.29 10.78
CA ILE A 117 25.09 -15.09 9.79
C ILE A 117 26.45 -15.50 10.34
N LYS A 118 26.78 -16.78 10.20
CA LYS A 118 28.14 -17.28 10.46
C LYS A 118 29.00 -17.31 9.21
N ASN A 119 28.36 -17.64 8.09
CA ASN A 119 28.97 -17.72 6.77
C ASN A 119 28.17 -16.86 5.79
N ASN A 120 28.72 -16.59 4.61
CA ASN A 120 27.99 -15.88 3.56
C ASN A 120 26.65 -16.55 3.26
N LEU A 121 25.60 -15.75 3.13
CA LEU A 121 24.31 -16.24 2.68
C LEU A 121 24.42 -16.80 1.25
N LYS A 122 23.64 -17.85 0.98
CA LYS A 122 23.63 -18.55 -0.31
C LYS A 122 22.41 -18.18 -1.14
N PRO A 123 22.54 -18.14 -2.47
CA PRO A 123 21.39 -17.97 -3.35
C PRO A 123 20.43 -19.15 -3.23
N ILE A 124 19.14 -18.91 -3.41
CA ILE A 124 18.09 -19.93 -3.29
C ILE A 124 17.06 -19.86 -4.42
N ASN A 125 16.42 -20.99 -4.69
CA ASN A 125 15.18 -21.05 -5.46
C ASN A 125 14.02 -21.20 -4.49
N TYR A 126 13.15 -20.17 -4.41
CA TYR A 126 12.05 -20.12 -3.45
C TYR A 126 10.70 -20.00 -4.16
N LYS A 127 9.71 -20.79 -3.76
CA LYS A 127 8.34 -20.71 -4.25
C LYS A 127 7.44 -20.22 -3.13
N LEU A 128 6.69 -19.16 -3.39
CA LEU A 128 5.65 -18.69 -2.48
C LEU A 128 4.37 -19.51 -2.68
N ASP A 129 3.71 -19.88 -1.58
CA ASP A 129 2.40 -20.53 -1.63
C ASP A 129 1.32 -19.55 -2.11
N PHE A 130 1.49 -18.26 -1.76
CA PHE A 130 0.63 -17.17 -2.16
C PHE A 130 1.46 -15.94 -2.58
N PRO A 131 1.09 -15.21 -3.67
CA PRO A 131 1.80 -14.01 -4.08
C PRO A 131 1.75 -12.94 -2.99
N SER A 132 2.89 -12.60 -2.43
CA SER A 132 3.02 -11.61 -1.36
C SER A 132 3.92 -10.46 -1.81
N VAL A 133 3.36 -9.25 -1.89
CA VAL A 133 4.09 -8.02 -2.22
C VAL A 133 5.25 -7.80 -1.26
N GLY A 134 4.98 -7.87 0.06
CA GLY A 134 6.00 -7.65 1.08
C GLY A 134 7.15 -8.64 1.02
N VAL A 135 6.84 -9.93 0.83
CA VAL A 135 7.86 -10.98 0.75
C VAL A 135 8.65 -10.86 -0.55
N THR A 136 8.00 -10.51 -1.66
CA THR A 136 8.69 -10.27 -2.95
C THR A 136 9.66 -9.09 -2.85
N HIS A 137 9.25 -7.96 -2.24
CA HIS A 137 10.15 -6.83 -1.97
C HIS A 137 11.36 -7.27 -1.12
N PHE A 138 11.12 -7.99 -0.04
CA PHE A 138 12.17 -8.47 0.83
C PHE A 138 13.16 -9.39 0.09
N PHE A 139 12.63 -10.33 -0.71
CA PHE A 139 13.45 -11.24 -1.50
C PHE A 139 14.32 -10.51 -2.53
N LEU A 140 13.77 -9.50 -3.22
CA LEU A 140 14.53 -8.65 -4.14
C LEU A 140 15.68 -7.95 -3.42
N MET A 141 15.41 -7.33 -2.26
CA MET A 141 16.43 -6.61 -1.50
C MET A 141 17.55 -7.52 -1.00
N ILE A 142 17.20 -8.67 -0.39
CA ILE A 142 18.22 -9.55 0.17
C ILE A 142 19.03 -10.26 -0.90
N SER A 143 18.40 -10.75 -1.98
CA SER A 143 19.09 -11.46 -3.05
C SER A 143 19.98 -10.59 -3.91
N SER A 144 19.76 -9.27 -3.91
CA SER A 144 20.56 -8.33 -4.72
C SER A 144 22.03 -8.22 -4.28
N LEU A 145 22.36 -8.61 -3.04
CA LEU A 145 23.73 -8.58 -2.49
C LEU A 145 24.27 -9.99 -2.16
N ILE A 146 23.61 -11.06 -2.66
CA ILE A 146 24.09 -12.45 -2.50
C ILE A 146 24.65 -12.90 -3.85
N GLU A 147 25.92 -13.24 -3.91
CA GLU A 147 26.56 -13.75 -5.12
C GLU A 147 25.90 -15.04 -5.59
N GLY A 148 25.70 -15.14 -6.90
CA GLY A 148 25.00 -16.26 -7.53
C GLY A 148 23.60 -15.88 -7.99
N GLU A 149 22.81 -16.88 -8.36
CA GLU A 149 21.47 -16.71 -8.91
C GLU A 149 20.41 -17.17 -7.93
N SER A 150 19.57 -16.23 -7.49
CA SER A 150 18.38 -16.53 -6.70
C SER A 150 17.12 -16.44 -7.56
N ILE A 151 16.14 -17.30 -7.32
CA ILE A 151 14.88 -17.34 -8.05
C ILE A 151 13.72 -17.30 -7.06
N ILE A 152 12.76 -16.41 -7.29
CA ILE A 152 11.48 -16.47 -6.62
C ILE A 152 10.38 -16.84 -7.62
N ARG A 153 9.53 -17.81 -7.24
CA ARG A 153 8.37 -18.27 -8.01
C ARG A 153 7.07 -17.91 -7.29
N ASN A 154 6.02 -17.74 -8.02
CA ASN A 154 4.75 -17.21 -7.55
C ASN A 154 4.91 -15.83 -6.89
N ALA A 155 5.82 -15.01 -7.45
CA ALA A 155 6.11 -13.66 -7.00
C ALA A 155 4.91 -12.75 -7.23
N ALA A 156 4.81 -11.70 -6.42
CA ALA A 156 3.90 -10.59 -6.65
C ALA A 156 4.31 -9.83 -7.93
N MET A 157 3.31 -9.33 -8.66
CA MET A 157 3.51 -8.71 -9.99
C MET A 157 3.14 -7.22 -10.02
N GLU A 158 2.82 -6.64 -8.87
CA GLU A 158 2.40 -5.26 -8.72
C GLU A 158 3.42 -4.27 -9.28
N PRO A 159 2.97 -3.10 -9.78
CA PRO A 159 3.86 -2.04 -10.29
C PRO A 159 4.95 -1.61 -9.29
N GLU A 160 4.67 -1.71 -8.00
CA GLU A 160 5.60 -1.41 -6.91
C GLU A 160 6.80 -2.38 -6.90
N ILE A 161 6.59 -3.65 -7.28
CA ILE A 161 7.67 -4.64 -7.46
C ILE A 161 8.55 -4.26 -8.63
N ILE A 162 7.94 -3.83 -9.74
CA ILE A 162 8.67 -3.37 -10.94
C ILE A 162 9.56 -2.17 -10.57
N SER A 163 9.00 -1.18 -9.87
CA SER A 163 9.72 0.02 -9.46
C SER A 163 10.95 -0.29 -8.59
N LEU A 164 10.82 -1.21 -7.61
CA LEU A 164 11.97 -1.63 -6.79
C LEU A 164 13.00 -2.39 -7.62
N ALA A 165 12.58 -3.31 -8.48
CA ALA A 165 13.50 -4.09 -9.32
C ALA A 165 14.29 -3.19 -10.28
N GLU A 166 13.66 -2.18 -10.88
CA GLU A 166 14.31 -1.18 -11.72
C GLU A 166 15.31 -0.33 -10.93
N MET A 167 14.96 0.08 -9.72
CA MET A 167 15.87 0.78 -8.82
C MET A 167 17.13 -0.07 -8.53
N LEU A 168 16.93 -1.33 -8.12
CA LEU A 168 18.03 -2.25 -7.80
C LEU A 168 18.90 -2.54 -9.03
N ASN A 169 18.30 -2.65 -10.24
CA ASN A 169 19.04 -2.79 -11.49
C ASN A 169 19.89 -1.55 -11.79
N LYS A 170 19.36 -0.34 -11.61
CA LYS A 170 20.14 0.90 -11.70
C LYS A 170 21.30 0.97 -10.70
N MET A 171 21.11 0.34 -9.53
CA MET A 171 22.14 0.23 -8.50
C MET A 171 23.19 -0.85 -8.81
N GLY A 172 22.98 -1.69 -9.83
CA GLY A 172 23.95 -2.68 -10.29
C GLY A 172 23.57 -4.14 -10.10
N ALA A 173 22.41 -4.44 -9.48
CA ALA A 173 21.86 -5.79 -9.49
C ALA A 173 21.42 -6.20 -10.90
N LYS A 174 21.25 -7.51 -11.12
CA LYS A 174 20.77 -8.04 -12.41
C LYS A 174 19.48 -8.83 -12.17
N ILE A 175 18.37 -8.12 -12.20
CA ILE A 175 17.02 -8.67 -11.94
C ILE A 175 16.27 -8.77 -13.26
N LYS A 176 15.69 -9.94 -13.55
CA LYS A 176 14.89 -10.23 -14.75
C LYS A 176 13.55 -10.86 -14.34
N GLY A 177 12.54 -10.72 -15.20
CA GLY A 177 11.23 -11.32 -14.99
C GLY A 177 10.35 -10.58 -13.95
N TYR A 178 10.76 -9.41 -13.44
CA TYR A 178 9.90 -8.58 -12.59
C TYR A 178 8.64 -8.15 -13.36
N GLY A 179 7.51 -8.10 -12.66
CA GLY A 179 6.19 -7.97 -13.29
C GLY A 179 5.61 -9.30 -13.79
N THR A 180 6.30 -10.42 -13.58
CA THR A 180 5.80 -11.77 -13.82
C THR A 180 5.87 -12.62 -12.54
N SER A 181 5.24 -13.80 -12.55
CA SER A 181 5.25 -14.71 -11.40
C SER A 181 6.61 -15.37 -11.12
N LYS A 182 7.62 -15.21 -12.00
CA LYS A 182 8.96 -15.73 -11.82
C LYS A 182 9.98 -14.62 -11.99
N ILE A 183 10.72 -14.33 -10.90
CA ILE A 183 11.79 -13.32 -10.91
C ILE A 183 13.11 -14.03 -10.66
N VAL A 184 14.12 -13.68 -11.45
CA VAL A 184 15.49 -14.18 -11.36
C VAL A 184 16.39 -13.02 -10.97
N ILE A 185 17.17 -13.19 -9.90
CA ILE A 185 18.07 -12.17 -9.38
C ILE A 185 19.50 -12.75 -9.40
N LYS A 186 20.37 -12.11 -10.16
CA LYS A 186 21.81 -12.36 -10.06
C LYS A 186 22.40 -11.25 -9.20
N GLY A 187 22.76 -11.60 -7.97
CA GLY A 187 23.28 -10.65 -6.99
C GLY A 187 24.67 -10.16 -7.35
N CYS A 188 25.07 -9.08 -6.71
CA CYS A 188 26.38 -8.44 -6.87
C CYS A 188 27.02 -8.18 -5.51
N SER A 189 28.35 -8.01 -5.50
CA SER A 189 29.12 -7.75 -4.28
C SER A 189 28.85 -6.35 -3.69
N LYS A 190 28.38 -5.40 -4.51
CA LYS A 190 28.15 -4.01 -4.09
C LYS A 190 27.08 -3.34 -4.94
N LEU A 191 26.15 -2.65 -4.30
CA LEU A 191 25.20 -1.74 -4.96
C LEU A 191 25.75 -0.31 -4.96
N LYS A 192 25.51 0.42 -6.05
CA LYS A 192 25.90 1.82 -6.24
C LYS A 192 24.76 2.76 -5.85
N GLY A 193 25.06 4.05 -5.73
CA GLY A 193 24.04 5.08 -5.64
C GLY A 193 23.24 5.21 -6.94
N THR A 194 22.01 5.72 -6.83
CA THR A 194 21.13 5.92 -7.99
C THR A 194 20.17 7.06 -7.77
N ASP A 195 19.58 7.52 -8.86
CA ASP A 195 18.42 8.43 -8.86
C ASP A 195 17.19 7.70 -9.34
N ILE A 196 16.07 7.85 -8.58
CA ILE A 196 14.78 7.28 -8.93
C ILE A 196 13.65 8.28 -8.65
N THR A 197 12.59 8.20 -9.42
CA THR A 197 11.31 8.86 -9.14
C THR A 197 10.30 7.82 -8.73
N ILE A 198 9.65 8.00 -7.58
CA ILE A 198 8.57 7.13 -7.12
C ILE A 198 7.38 7.28 -8.08
N PRO A 199 6.79 6.19 -8.59
CA PRO A 199 5.59 6.25 -9.40
C PRO A 199 4.40 6.79 -8.62
N SER A 200 3.35 7.19 -9.33
CA SER A 200 2.10 7.63 -8.71
C SER A 200 1.40 6.48 -7.99
N ASP A 201 0.63 6.82 -6.96
CA ASP A 201 -0.13 5.84 -6.19
C ASP A 201 -1.43 5.46 -6.92
N ARG A 202 -1.46 4.23 -7.48
CA ARG A 202 -2.62 3.68 -8.16
C ARG A 202 -3.83 3.48 -7.23
N ILE A 203 -3.61 3.31 -5.92
CA ILE A 203 -4.68 3.15 -4.94
C ILE A 203 -5.28 4.52 -4.58
N GLU A 204 -4.46 5.55 -4.45
CA GLU A 204 -4.97 6.91 -4.33
C GLU A 204 -5.76 7.29 -5.59
N ALA A 205 -5.21 7.06 -6.79
CA ALA A 205 -5.90 7.31 -8.06
C ALA A 205 -7.25 6.57 -8.15
N GLY A 206 -7.27 5.28 -7.78
CA GLY A 206 -8.49 4.48 -7.72
C GLY A 206 -9.51 5.00 -6.71
N THR A 207 -9.06 5.52 -5.57
CA THR A 207 -9.94 6.12 -4.56
C THR A 207 -10.61 7.38 -5.09
N PHE A 208 -9.88 8.25 -5.79
CA PHE A 208 -10.46 9.43 -6.45
C PHE A 208 -11.39 9.07 -7.61
N ALA A 209 -11.07 8.00 -8.36
CA ALA A 209 -11.95 7.47 -9.38
C ALA A 209 -13.30 7.01 -8.80
N LEU A 210 -13.28 6.31 -7.67
CA LEU A 210 -14.49 5.89 -6.96
C LEU A 210 -15.25 7.09 -6.37
N ALA A 211 -14.56 8.11 -5.88
CA ALA A 211 -15.19 9.32 -5.36
C ALA A 211 -15.99 10.07 -6.45
N VAL A 212 -15.38 10.30 -7.63
CA VAL A 212 -16.10 10.97 -8.74
C VAL A 212 -17.22 10.09 -9.30
N THR A 213 -17.06 8.76 -9.29
CA THR A 213 -18.12 7.83 -9.67
C THR A 213 -19.32 7.94 -8.74
N ALA A 214 -19.10 8.11 -7.44
CA ALA A 214 -20.16 8.25 -6.44
C ALA A 214 -20.91 9.59 -6.56
N THR A 215 -20.17 10.69 -6.83
CA THR A 215 -20.72 12.06 -6.79
C THR A 215 -21.19 12.58 -8.14
N GLY A 216 -20.71 11.99 -9.24
CA GLY A 216 -20.83 12.52 -10.59
C GLY A 216 -19.80 13.62 -10.86
N GLY A 217 -19.66 14.00 -12.12
CA GLY A 217 -18.76 15.04 -12.57
C GLY A 217 -17.61 14.54 -13.45
N LYS A 218 -16.57 15.36 -13.52
CA LYS A 218 -15.38 15.11 -14.36
C LYS A 218 -14.13 15.35 -13.55
N LEU A 219 -13.19 14.38 -13.59
CA LEU A 219 -11.93 14.44 -12.87
C LEU A 219 -10.77 14.04 -13.77
N LYS A 220 -9.70 14.83 -13.76
CA LYS A 220 -8.43 14.48 -14.42
C LYS A 220 -7.38 14.15 -13.37
N LEU A 221 -6.88 12.91 -13.41
CA LEU A 221 -5.78 12.43 -12.59
C LEU A 221 -4.48 12.48 -13.40
N LYS A 222 -3.49 13.23 -12.91
CA LYS A 222 -2.20 13.42 -13.58
C LYS A 222 -1.20 12.35 -13.14
N SER A 223 -0.21 12.10 -14.00
CA SER A 223 0.93 11.21 -13.72
C SER A 223 0.56 9.76 -13.40
N ILE A 224 -0.56 9.28 -13.92
CA ILE A 224 -1.02 7.90 -13.75
C ILE A 224 -1.31 7.26 -15.11
N ASN A 225 -0.93 6.00 -15.29
CA ASN A 225 -1.25 5.22 -16.47
C ASN A 225 -2.51 4.39 -16.23
N ILE A 226 -3.37 4.33 -17.23
CA ILE A 226 -4.63 3.56 -17.16
C ILE A 226 -4.41 2.07 -16.87
N LYS A 227 -3.28 1.50 -17.29
CA LYS A 227 -2.91 0.10 -17.03
C LYS A 227 -2.72 -0.18 -15.54
N GLU A 228 -2.33 0.82 -14.75
CA GLU A 228 -2.14 0.67 -13.30
C GLU A 228 -3.45 0.51 -12.53
N ILE A 229 -4.57 0.96 -13.13
CA ILE A 229 -5.92 0.86 -12.56
C ILE A 229 -6.86 0.02 -13.44
N GLU A 230 -6.35 -0.84 -14.32
CA GLU A 230 -7.14 -1.55 -15.32
C GLU A 230 -8.23 -2.42 -14.69
N ALA A 231 -7.94 -3.13 -13.60
CA ALA A 231 -8.93 -3.93 -12.90
C ALA A 231 -10.10 -3.08 -12.39
N LEU A 232 -9.81 -1.89 -11.85
CA LEU A 232 -10.85 -0.94 -11.43
C LEU A 232 -11.62 -0.38 -12.63
N LYS A 233 -10.92 0.01 -13.71
CA LYS A 233 -11.54 0.50 -14.94
C LYS A 233 -12.57 -0.50 -15.47
N ASN A 234 -12.20 -1.78 -15.57
CA ASN A 234 -13.09 -2.84 -16.10
C ASN A 234 -14.36 -2.98 -15.25
N VAL A 235 -14.24 -2.85 -13.93
CA VAL A 235 -15.39 -2.89 -13.00
C VAL A 235 -16.25 -1.63 -13.14
N LEU A 236 -15.64 -0.44 -13.26
CA LEU A 236 -16.37 0.83 -13.36
C LEU A 236 -17.09 1.01 -14.70
N GLN A 237 -16.67 0.35 -15.77
CA GLN A 237 -17.38 0.36 -17.06
C GLN A 237 -18.84 -0.08 -16.92
N ASN A 238 -19.13 -0.98 -15.98
CA ASN A 238 -20.50 -1.43 -15.68
C ASN A 238 -21.35 -0.36 -14.95
N THR A 239 -20.77 0.76 -14.57
CA THR A 239 -21.43 1.83 -13.80
C THR A 239 -21.62 3.12 -14.60
N ASP A 240 -21.65 3.07 -15.93
CA ASP A 240 -21.75 4.24 -16.83
C ASP A 240 -20.65 5.30 -16.60
N VAL A 241 -19.45 4.85 -16.27
CA VAL A 241 -18.26 5.71 -16.14
C VAL A 241 -17.42 5.63 -17.39
N GLU A 242 -17.13 6.76 -17.98
CA GLU A 242 -16.18 6.87 -19.09
C GLU A 242 -14.79 7.17 -18.53
N ILE A 243 -13.80 6.34 -18.84
CA ILE A 243 -12.40 6.54 -18.46
C ILE A 243 -11.56 6.68 -19.72
N LYS A 244 -11.01 7.87 -19.95
CA LYS A 244 -10.14 8.19 -21.10
C LYS A 244 -8.68 8.15 -20.69
N SER A 245 -7.85 7.46 -21.47
CA SER A 245 -6.40 7.55 -21.38
C SER A 245 -5.92 8.77 -22.16
N LEU A 246 -5.08 9.58 -21.50
CA LEU A 246 -4.35 10.70 -22.10
C LEU A 246 -2.85 10.41 -21.94
N GLU A 247 -1.98 11.22 -22.56
CA GLU A 247 -0.54 10.95 -22.64
C GLU A 247 0.13 10.62 -21.29
N ASN A 248 -0.16 11.39 -20.24
CA ASN A 248 0.37 11.16 -18.88
C ASN A 248 -0.71 11.43 -17.81
N SER A 249 -1.93 11.04 -18.11
CA SER A 249 -3.07 11.26 -17.22
C SER A 249 -4.25 10.40 -17.66
N ILE A 250 -5.22 10.27 -16.77
CA ILE A 250 -6.53 9.70 -17.09
C ILE A 250 -7.61 10.72 -16.77
N GLU A 251 -8.66 10.71 -17.56
CA GLU A 251 -9.85 11.51 -17.35
C GLU A 251 -11.03 10.59 -17.07
N ILE A 252 -11.73 10.86 -15.98
CA ILE A 252 -12.86 10.07 -15.50
C ILE A 252 -14.10 10.95 -15.59
N ILE A 253 -15.13 10.47 -16.27
CA ILE A 253 -16.37 11.22 -16.51
C ILE A 253 -17.56 10.38 -16.08
N LYS A 254 -18.37 10.93 -15.17
CA LYS A 254 -19.63 10.36 -14.72
C LYS A 254 -20.74 11.39 -14.95
N LYS A 255 -21.55 11.18 -16.01
CA LYS A 255 -22.57 12.16 -16.43
C LYS A 255 -23.86 12.09 -15.62
N ASN A 256 -24.23 10.92 -15.15
CA ASN A 256 -25.45 10.70 -14.35
C ASN A 256 -25.10 10.20 -12.96
N LYS A 257 -26.06 10.20 -12.03
CA LYS A 257 -25.88 9.71 -10.65
C LYS A 257 -26.32 8.26 -10.45
N ILE A 258 -26.70 7.56 -11.52
CA ILE A 258 -27.12 6.16 -11.47
C ILE A 258 -25.86 5.30 -11.35
N ILE A 259 -25.82 4.40 -10.39
CA ILE A 259 -24.73 3.45 -10.17
C ILE A 259 -25.35 2.06 -10.31
N HIS A 260 -24.91 1.32 -11.33
CA HIS A 260 -25.34 -0.05 -11.51
C HIS A 260 -24.64 -0.98 -10.54
N PRO A 261 -25.34 -2.00 -10.00
CA PRO A 261 -24.73 -2.96 -9.10
C PRO A 261 -23.67 -3.77 -9.86
N THR A 262 -22.55 -3.98 -9.22
CA THR A 262 -21.43 -4.71 -9.83
C THR A 262 -20.77 -5.57 -8.75
N ASP A 263 -20.51 -6.82 -9.09
CA ASP A 263 -19.83 -7.77 -8.22
C ASP A 263 -18.31 -7.64 -8.38
N ILE A 264 -17.58 -7.82 -7.28
CA ILE A 264 -16.12 -7.94 -7.31
C ILE A 264 -15.64 -9.10 -6.43
N GLU A 265 -14.49 -9.64 -6.81
CA GLU A 265 -13.67 -10.53 -6.01
C GLU A 265 -12.25 -9.97 -5.97
N THR A 266 -11.72 -9.72 -4.76
CA THR A 266 -10.33 -9.26 -4.62
C THR A 266 -9.37 -10.39 -5.00
N LYS A 267 -8.31 -10.05 -5.74
CA LYS A 267 -7.29 -11.00 -6.20
C LYS A 267 -5.91 -10.34 -6.23
N PRO A 268 -4.83 -11.12 -6.13
CA PRO A 268 -3.50 -10.60 -6.44
C PRO A 268 -3.47 -9.92 -7.81
N TYR A 269 -2.58 -8.95 -7.98
CA TYR A 269 -2.41 -8.23 -9.23
C TYR A 269 -2.16 -9.22 -10.41
N PRO A 270 -2.80 -9.01 -11.57
CA PRO A 270 -3.58 -7.84 -12.00
C PRO A 270 -5.08 -7.88 -11.66
N GLY A 271 -5.52 -8.71 -10.72
CA GLY A 271 -6.91 -8.75 -10.28
C GLY A 271 -7.33 -7.49 -9.50
N PHE A 272 -8.60 -7.46 -9.04
CA PHE A 272 -9.12 -6.31 -8.30
C PHE A 272 -8.40 -6.17 -6.95
N PRO A 273 -7.77 -5.01 -6.67
CA PRO A 273 -6.93 -4.86 -5.50
C PRO A 273 -7.78 -4.80 -4.21
N THR A 274 -7.38 -5.59 -3.22
CA THR A 274 -7.99 -5.56 -1.88
C THR A 274 -7.95 -4.15 -1.24
N ASP A 275 -6.98 -3.32 -1.62
CA ASP A 275 -6.84 -1.94 -1.13
C ASP A 275 -7.88 -0.95 -1.69
N LEU A 276 -8.71 -1.36 -2.66
CA LEU A 276 -9.86 -0.61 -3.16
C LEU A 276 -11.20 -1.24 -2.79
N GLN A 277 -11.20 -2.38 -2.11
CA GLN A 277 -12.42 -3.12 -1.76
C GLN A 277 -13.37 -2.28 -0.90
N ALA A 278 -12.88 -1.65 0.16
CA ALA A 278 -13.70 -0.85 1.07
C ALA A 278 -14.31 0.38 0.38
N GLN A 279 -13.52 1.08 -0.44
CA GLN A 279 -13.95 2.23 -1.22
C GLN A 279 -15.01 1.84 -2.26
N PHE A 280 -14.81 0.68 -2.91
CA PHE A 280 -15.79 0.14 -3.86
C PHE A 280 -17.09 -0.26 -3.16
N MET A 281 -17.02 -0.83 -1.97
CA MET A 281 -18.21 -1.15 -1.16
C MET A 281 -19.01 0.11 -0.82
N ALA A 282 -18.35 1.21 -0.46
CA ALA A 282 -19.02 2.48 -0.23
C ALA A 282 -19.73 3.01 -1.48
N LEU A 283 -19.13 2.84 -2.68
CA LEU A 283 -19.78 3.16 -3.95
C LEU A 283 -21.02 2.29 -4.17
N MET A 284 -20.92 0.98 -3.96
CA MET A 284 -22.04 0.04 -4.17
C MET A 284 -23.20 0.26 -3.19
N ALA A 285 -22.97 0.90 -2.05
CA ALA A 285 -24.04 1.31 -1.15
C ALA A 285 -25.03 2.31 -1.80
N TYR A 286 -24.61 3.01 -2.86
CA TYR A 286 -25.47 3.91 -3.65
C TYR A 286 -26.00 3.28 -4.94
N SER A 287 -25.71 2.00 -5.22
CA SER A 287 -26.17 1.34 -6.45
C SER A 287 -27.70 1.16 -6.46
N ASN A 288 -28.25 1.00 -7.65
CA ASN A 288 -29.68 0.74 -7.81
C ASN A 288 -30.05 -0.75 -7.75
N GLY A 289 -29.20 -1.56 -7.09
CA GLY A 289 -29.42 -3.00 -6.97
C GLY A 289 -28.53 -3.67 -5.93
N LYS A 290 -28.28 -4.95 -6.09
CA LYS A 290 -27.54 -5.81 -5.19
C LYS A 290 -26.17 -6.12 -5.76
N SER A 291 -25.12 -5.93 -4.97
CA SER A 291 -23.73 -6.25 -5.32
C SER A 291 -23.16 -7.27 -4.33
N LYS A 292 -22.34 -8.19 -4.85
CA LYS A 292 -21.56 -9.16 -4.08
C LYS A 292 -20.10 -8.74 -4.08
N ILE A 293 -19.53 -8.60 -2.89
CA ILE A 293 -18.12 -8.22 -2.70
C ILE A 293 -17.44 -9.35 -1.93
N LYS A 294 -16.55 -10.08 -2.60
CA LYS A 294 -15.79 -11.18 -2.00
C LYS A 294 -14.35 -10.74 -1.74
N GLU A 295 -13.91 -10.88 -0.48
CA GLU A 295 -12.54 -10.58 -0.06
C GLU A 295 -11.76 -11.88 0.12
N THR A 296 -10.74 -12.10 -0.71
CA THR A 296 -9.97 -13.36 -0.70
C THR A 296 -8.54 -13.18 -0.20
N ILE A 297 -8.13 -11.94 0.12
CA ILE A 297 -6.76 -11.62 0.50
C ILE A 297 -6.61 -11.48 2.01
N PHE A 298 -7.58 -10.83 2.67
CA PHE A 298 -7.53 -10.56 4.11
C PHE A 298 -8.85 -10.87 4.78
N GLU A 299 -8.84 -11.81 5.70
CA GLU A 299 -10.03 -12.38 6.36
C GLU A 299 -10.84 -11.38 7.19
N ASN A 300 -10.19 -10.35 7.76
CA ASN A 300 -10.86 -9.38 8.64
C ASN A 300 -11.08 -8.00 7.95
N ARG A 301 -11.09 -7.95 6.62
CA ARG A 301 -11.12 -6.65 5.92
C ARG A 301 -12.51 -6.08 5.69
N PHE A 302 -13.44 -6.32 6.62
CA PHE A 302 -14.80 -5.79 6.58
C PHE A 302 -15.13 -4.86 7.76
N MET A 303 -14.15 -4.37 8.52
CA MET A 303 -14.39 -3.54 9.70
C MET A 303 -15.11 -2.22 9.39
N HIS A 304 -14.97 -1.69 8.18
CA HIS A 304 -15.66 -0.48 7.72
C HIS A 304 -17.18 -0.67 7.52
N VAL A 305 -17.65 -1.90 7.46
CA VAL A 305 -19.07 -2.20 7.20
C VAL A 305 -19.98 -1.60 8.27
N GLN A 306 -19.60 -1.71 9.55
CA GLN A 306 -20.40 -1.16 10.65
C GLN A 306 -20.56 0.36 10.53
N GLU A 307 -19.52 1.05 10.11
CA GLU A 307 -19.56 2.49 9.93
C GLU A 307 -20.34 2.91 8.67
N LEU A 308 -20.28 2.12 7.58
CA LEU A 308 -21.14 2.35 6.41
C LEU A 308 -22.63 2.11 6.77
N VAL A 309 -22.93 1.11 7.61
CA VAL A 309 -24.30 0.88 8.12
C VAL A 309 -24.78 2.08 8.94
N ARG A 310 -23.91 2.77 9.70
CA ARG A 310 -24.27 4.02 10.41
C ARG A 310 -24.70 5.15 9.46
N LEU A 311 -24.16 5.18 8.23
CA LEU A 311 -24.65 6.07 7.17
C LEU A 311 -25.99 5.63 6.57
N GLY A 312 -26.50 4.45 6.92
CA GLY A 312 -27.74 3.86 6.38
C GLY A 312 -27.53 2.83 5.27
N ALA A 313 -26.29 2.37 5.02
CA ALA A 313 -26.03 1.32 4.04
C ALA A 313 -26.65 -0.03 4.49
N LYS A 314 -27.16 -0.80 3.55
CA LYS A 314 -27.74 -2.13 3.78
C LYS A 314 -26.75 -3.21 3.36
N ILE A 315 -25.94 -3.67 4.29
CA ILE A 315 -24.86 -4.63 4.06
C ILE A 315 -25.04 -5.85 4.96
N LYS A 316 -24.96 -7.05 4.37
CA LYS A 316 -24.97 -8.33 5.09
C LYS A 316 -23.64 -9.03 4.85
N LEU A 317 -22.96 -9.41 5.94
CA LEU A 317 -21.70 -10.16 5.90
C LEU A 317 -21.97 -11.66 6.03
N ASN A 318 -21.28 -12.45 5.18
CA ASN A 318 -21.26 -13.90 5.22
C ASN A 318 -19.80 -14.33 5.03
N SER A 319 -19.08 -14.59 6.13
CA SER A 319 -17.66 -14.98 6.10
C SER A 319 -16.81 -14.00 5.26
N ASP A 320 -16.29 -14.42 4.12
CA ASP A 320 -15.43 -13.68 3.19
C ASP A 320 -16.22 -12.81 2.18
N THR A 321 -17.53 -12.73 2.30
CA THR A 321 -18.41 -12.11 1.32
C THR A 321 -19.36 -11.11 1.96
N ALA A 322 -19.42 -9.90 1.41
CA ALA A 322 -20.42 -8.90 1.74
C ALA A 322 -21.47 -8.80 0.61
N ILE A 323 -22.73 -8.81 1.00
CA ILE A 323 -23.86 -8.51 0.12
C ILE A 323 -24.30 -7.08 0.42
N VAL A 324 -24.14 -6.20 -0.55
CA VAL A 324 -24.53 -4.80 -0.46
C VAL A 324 -25.80 -4.59 -1.24
N ASN A 325 -26.88 -4.22 -0.55
CA ASN A 325 -28.10 -3.77 -1.21
C ASN A 325 -28.07 -2.24 -1.28
N GLY A 326 -27.96 -1.72 -2.48
CA GLY A 326 -27.87 -0.27 -2.67
C GLY A 326 -29.12 0.45 -2.17
N VAL A 327 -28.95 1.67 -1.70
CA VAL A 327 -30.01 2.52 -1.19
C VAL A 327 -30.08 3.85 -1.95
N LYS A 328 -31.25 4.46 -2.00
CA LYS A 328 -31.44 5.75 -2.69
C LYS A 328 -30.62 6.86 -2.03
N LYS A 329 -30.46 6.82 -0.70
CA LYS A 329 -29.80 7.86 0.10
C LYS A 329 -29.04 7.24 1.25
N LEU A 330 -27.89 7.82 1.57
CA LEU A 330 -27.21 7.67 2.86
C LEU A 330 -27.33 9.01 3.61
N TYR A 331 -27.16 8.97 4.92
CA TYR A 331 -27.34 10.11 5.79
C TYR A 331 -26.07 10.42 6.58
N GLY A 332 -25.82 11.69 6.81
CA GLY A 332 -24.68 12.13 7.61
C GLY A 332 -24.72 11.56 9.03
N ALA A 333 -23.58 11.09 9.52
CA ALA A 333 -23.45 10.48 10.84
C ALA A 333 -22.07 10.73 11.44
N PRO A 334 -21.91 10.62 12.77
CA PRO A 334 -20.61 10.47 13.42
C PRO A 334 -20.03 9.08 13.07
N LEU A 335 -18.81 9.06 12.54
CA LEU A 335 -18.12 7.86 12.07
C LEU A 335 -16.74 7.74 12.72
N MET A 336 -16.24 6.51 12.86
CA MET A 336 -14.92 6.24 13.39
C MET A 336 -14.08 5.44 12.40
N ALA A 337 -12.96 6.02 11.98
CA ALA A 337 -11.99 5.32 11.14
C ALA A 337 -11.27 4.23 11.92
N THR A 338 -11.21 3.01 11.37
CA THR A 338 -10.57 1.85 11.98
C THR A 338 -9.20 1.55 11.42
N ASP A 339 -8.99 1.86 10.16
CA ASP A 339 -7.74 1.68 9.41
C ASP A 339 -7.69 2.61 8.19
N LEU A 340 -6.57 2.59 7.46
CA LEU A 340 -6.34 3.44 6.29
C LEU A 340 -7.42 3.32 5.21
N ARG A 341 -7.80 2.11 4.82
CA ARG A 341 -8.73 1.87 3.69
C ARG A 341 -10.19 2.03 4.11
N ALA A 342 -10.50 1.63 5.34
CA ALA A 342 -11.77 1.96 5.97
C ALA A 342 -11.99 3.47 5.99
N SER A 343 -11.00 4.26 6.43
CA SER A 343 -11.08 5.72 6.44
C SER A 343 -11.43 6.31 5.07
N ALA A 344 -10.77 5.83 4.01
CA ALA A 344 -11.04 6.28 2.64
C ALA A 344 -12.46 5.91 2.17
N SER A 345 -12.96 4.73 2.55
CA SER A 345 -14.33 4.30 2.21
C SER A 345 -15.39 5.18 2.89
N LEU A 346 -15.14 5.57 4.15
CA LEU A 346 -16.06 6.45 4.88
C LEU A 346 -16.14 7.84 4.25
N ILE A 347 -15.03 8.37 3.71
CA ILE A 347 -15.05 9.60 2.94
C ILE A 347 -15.96 9.45 1.71
N ILE A 348 -15.78 8.38 0.92
CA ILE A 348 -16.61 8.15 -0.28
C ILE A 348 -18.09 8.03 0.09
N GLY A 349 -18.40 7.29 1.15
CA GLY A 349 -19.76 7.19 1.66
C GLY A 349 -20.33 8.55 2.10
N ALA A 350 -19.54 9.38 2.77
CA ALA A 350 -19.97 10.67 3.27
C ALA A 350 -20.11 11.73 2.16
N LEU A 351 -19.31 11.68 1.09
CA LEU A 351 -19.32 12.68 0.01
C LEU A 351 -20.68 12.86 -0.67
N ARG A 352 -21.52 11.84 -0.67
CA ARG A 352 -22.87 11.87 -1.27
C ARG A 352 -23.99 11.72 -0.23
N ALA A 353 -23.69 11.53 1.04
CA ALA A 353 -24.69 11.43 2.11
C ALA A 353 -25.39 12.77 2.33
N GLU A 354 -26.70 12.74 2.65
CA GLU A 354 -27.45 13.94 3.01
C GLU A 354 -27.12 14.36 4.45
N GLY A 355 -26.85 15.64 4.66
CA GLY A 355 -26.44 16.20 5.94
C GLY A 355 -24.92 16.17 6.14
N THR A 356 -24.48 16.24 7.39
CA THR A 356 -23.07 16.35 7.75
C THR A 356 -22.58 15.05 8.40
N SER A 357 -21.44 14.56 7.91
CA SER A 357 -20.71 13.44 8.55
C SER A 357 -19.45 13.94 9.26
N THR A 358 -19.18 13.41 10.43
CA THR A 358 -17.93 13.66 11.16
C THR A 358 -17.14 12.36 11.25
N ILE A 359 -15.96 12.31 10.63
CA ILE A 359 -15.10 11.14 10.67
C ILE A 359 -13.97 11.39 11.67
N ARG A 360 -13.89 10.58 12.71
CA ARG A 360 -12.88 10.65 13.77
C ARG A 360 -11.74 9.69 13.49
N ARG A 361 -10.60 9.85 14.18
CA ARG A 361 -9.38 9.05 14.07
C ARG A 361 -8.78 9.06 12.66
N VAL A 362 -8.88 10.21 11.99
CA VAL A 362 -8.42 10.40 10.60
C VAL A 362 -6.89 10.35 10.44
N TYR A 363 -6.13 10.25 11.51
CA TYR A 363 -4.69 9.97 11.46
C TYR A 363 -4.34 8.68 10.69
N HIS A 364 -5.30 7.76 10.57
CA HIS A 364 -5.14 6.60 9.70
C HIS A 364 -5.00 6.98 8.22
N LEU A 365 -5.67 8.05 7.77
CA LEU A 365 -5.55 8.56 6.39
C LEU A 365 -4.15 9.08 6.09
N ASP A 366 -3.51 9.75 7.05
CA ASP A 366 -2.19 10.37 6.88
C ASP A 366 -1.06 9.36 6.60
N ARG A 367 -1.36 8.06 6.76
CA ARG A 367 -0.44 6.98 6.42
C ARG A 367 -0.33 6.74 4.93
N GLY A 368 -1.37 7.02 4.15
CA GLY A 368 -1.42 6.71 2.73
C GLY A 368 -2.10 7.76 1.84
N PHE A 369 -2.60 8.87 2.42
CA PHE A 369 -3.19 9.97 1.67
C PHE A 369 -2.62 11.30 2.16
N ASP A 370 -1.95 12.03 1.28
CA ASP A 370 -1.46 13.37 1.59
C ASP A 370 -2.59 14.38 1.42
N LYS A 371 -3.05 14.97 2.53
CA LYS A 371 -4.05 16.06 2.56
C LYS A 371 -5.26 15.78 1.68
N ILE A 372 -5.87 14.60 1.82
CA ILE A 372 -6.99 14.16 0.99
C ILE A 372 -8.16 15.14 1.04
N GLU A 373 -8.39 15.78 2.21
CA GLU A 373 -9.43 16.81 2.37
C GLU A 373 -9.18 18.03 1.48
N GLN A 374 -7.93 18.49 1.35
CA GLN A 374 -7.58 19.60 0.48
C GLN A 374 -7.72 19.24 -1.00
N LYS A 375 -7.29 18.06 -1.39
CA LYS A 375 -7.43 17.54 -2.76
C LYS A 375 -8.91 17.41 -3.14
N LEU A 376 -9.74 16.84 -2.29
CA LEU A 376 -11.18 16.73 -2.52
C LEU A 376 -11.87 18.09 -2.53
N SER A 377 -11.51 19.01 -1.63
CA SER A 377 -12.05 20.38 -1.61
C SER A 377 -11.71 21.12 -2.90
N SER A 378 -10.48 20.97 -3.43
CA SER A 378 -10.10 21.55 -4.73
C SER A 378 -10.89 20.96 -5.92
N CYS A 379 -11.50 19.80 -5.75
CA CYS A 379 -12.40 19.18 -6.71
C CYS A 379 -13.88 19.53 -6.47
N GLY A 380 -14.20 20.40 -5.52
CA GLY A 380 -15.56 20.88 -5.24
C GLY A 380 -16.26 20.15 -4.09
N ALA A 381 -15.60 19.28 -3.35
CA ALA A 381 -16.18 18.67 -2.15
C ALA A 381 -16.25 19.71 -1.00
N ILE A 382 -17.34 19.68 -0.24
CA ILE A 382 -17.48 20.46 0.99
C ILE A 382 -16.92 19.60 2.13
N ILE A 383 -15.65 19.76 2.41
CA ILE A 383 -14.90 18.98 3.40
C ILE A 383 -13.88 19.85 4.11
N GLU A 384 -13.78 19.71 5.42
CA GLU A 384 -12.77 20.39 6.23
C GLU A 384 -12.12 19.41 7.21
N ARG A 385 -10.89 19.71 7.62
CA ARG A 385 -10.20 18.99 8.70
C ARG A 385 -10.15 19.89 9.93
N LYS A 386 -10.74 19.42 11.03
CA LYS A 386 -10.67 20.06 12.33
C LYS A 386 -9.60 19.39 13.19
N ARG A 387 -8.90 20.17 14.00
CA ARG A 387 -8.07 19.62 15.07
C ARG A 387 -9.00 19.20 16.21
N ASP A 388 -8.81 18.01 16.73
CA ASP A 388 -9.46 17.59 17.97
C ASP A 388 -8.75 18.35 19.11
N ASN A 389 -9.47 19.19 19.86
CA ASN A 389 -8.90 19.95 20.98
C ASN A 389 -8.56 19.05 22.19
N ASN A 390 -8.72 17.73 22.05
CA ASN A 390 -8.54 16.73 23.11
C ASN A 390 -7.49 15.65 22.77
N GLU A 391 -6.64 15.84 21.74
CA GLU A 391 -5.47 14.97 21.46
C GLU A 391 -4.14 15.70 21.63
#